data_40c00433fd09e36eeafae647dbbc253e
#
_entry.id   40c00433fd09e36eeafae647dbbc253e
#
_cell.length_a   1.000
_cell.length_b   1.000
_cell.length_c   1.000
_cell.angle_alpha   90.00
_cell.angle_beta   90.00
_cell.angle_gamma   90.00
#
_symmetry.space_group_name_H-M   'P 1'
#
loop_
_entity.id
_entity.type
_entity.pdbx_description
1 polymer ?
#
loop_
_entity_poly.entity_id
_entity_poly.type
_entity_poly.pdbx_seq_one_letter_code
_entity_poly.pdbx_strand_id
1 'polypeptide(L)'
;KKPHLIALNKIDLADNNINNKWEEYFTSMGKSVVKINSLDGKGIRQLVTVADELAKVKTAKFANKGVKPRNARVMIVGIPNVGKSSLINRLSGSASLKTADRPGVTRAKQWIKIKNNLDLLDTPGILWPKFEDPEVGLNLAFTGAISDEVYDIERAAEILLWRLKDDYAKNIKERYKIDEIPQTSEELFTLVGKKRGFLQKGGIVDTEKTAIAVLKDFRAGKLGKISLERP
;
A
#
# COMPACT_ATOMS: atom_id res chain seq x y z
N LYS A 1 22.11 5.02 -16.16
CA LYS A 1 20.83 4.58 -15.53
C LYS A 1 19.95 5.79 -15.30
N LYS A 2 18.61 5.61 -15.35
CA LYS A 2 17.66 6.68 -14.97
C LYS A 2 17.64 6.79 -13.43
N PRO A 3 17.63 8.01 -12.86
CA PRO A 3 17.45 8.15 -11.43
C PRO A 3 16.07 7.61 -11.01
N HIS A 4 15.98 7.06 -9.81
CA HIS A 4 14.75 6.56 -9.24
C HIS A 4 14.68 6.89 -7.76
N LEU A 5 13.46 7.09 -7.28
CA LEU A 5 13.12 7.43 -5.91
C LEU A 5 12.09 6.42 -5.43
N ILE A 6 12.30 5.84 -4.27
CA ILE A 6 11.35 4.95 -3.61
C ILE A 6 10.45 5.79 -2.72
N ALA A 7 9.15 5.71 -2.94
CA ALA A 7 8.15 6.33 -2.08
C ALA A 7 7.46 5.22 -1.25
N LEU A 8 7.77 5.16 0.05
CA LEU A 8 7.04 4.30 0.99
C LEU A 8 5.75 5.01 1.35
N ASN A 9 4.64 4.58 0.75
CA ASN A 9 3.33 5.19 0.94
C ASN A 9 2.50 4.48 2.01
N LYS A 10 1.39 5.11 2.43
CA LYS A 10 0.48 4.59 3.47
C LYS A 10 1.17 4.37 4.83
N ILE A 11 2.10 5.24 5.18
CA ILE A 11 2.82 5.15 6.48
C ILE A 11 1.93 5.31 7.70
N ASP A 12 0.71 5.76 7.51
CA ASP A 12 -0.35 5.81 8.50
C ASP A 12 -0.88 4.42 8.88
N LEU A 13 -0.78 3.44 7.97
CA LEU A 13 -1.24 2.06 8.14
C LEU A 13 -0.13 1.10 8.58
N ALA A 14 1.13 1.46 8.38
CA ALA A 14 2.28 0.60 8.62
C ALA A 14 2.96 0.88 9.97
N ASP A 15 3.62 -0.13 10.54
CA ASP A 15 4.43 0.01 11.74
C ASP A 15 5.59 1.00 11.51
N ASN A 16 5.71 1.97 12.41
CA ASN A 16 6.72 3.04 12.27
C ASN A 16 8.15 2.50 12.36
N ASN A 17 8.42 1.52 13.23
CA ASN A 17 9.76 0.95 13.41
C ASN A 17 10.16 0.16 12.16
N ILE A 18 9.21 -0.59 11.59
CA ILE A 18 9.45 -1.35 10.37
C ILE A 18 9.63 -0.41 9.17
N ASN A 19 8.85 0.69 9.09
CA ASN A 19 9.07 1.72 8.08
C ASN A 19 10.48 2.33 8.14
N ASN A 20 11.02 2.57 9.35
CA ASN A 20 12.39 3.09 9.52
C ASN A 20 13.42 2.06 9.04
N LYS A 21 13.25 0.79 9.39
CA LYS A 21 14.15 -0.28 8.92
C LYS A 21 14.16 -0.42 7.40
N TRP A 22 13.00 -0.32 6.75
CA TRP A 22 12.92 -0.31 5.28
C TRP A 22 13.59 0.92 4.66
N GLU A 23 13.45 2.10 5.27
CA GLU A 23 14.15 3.31 4.83
C GLU A 23 15.66 3.14 4.92
N GLU A 24 16.17 2.65 6.05
CA GLU A 24 17.59 2.34 6.26
C GLU A 24 18.10 1.32 5.26
N TYR A 25 17.37 0.23 5.06
CA TYR A 25 17.70 -0.84 4.12
C TYR A 25 17.87 -0.31 2.69
N PHE A 26 16.90 0.42 2.16
CA PHE A 26 17.01 0.97 0.82
C PHE A 26 18.07 2.07 0.71
N THR A 27 18.26 2.86 1.75
CA THR A 27 19.31 3.90 1.81
C THR A 27 20.69 3.26 1.78
N SER A 28 20.91 2.16 2.51
CA SER A 28 22.18 1.43 2.49
C SER A 28 22.51 0.87 1.09
N MET A 29 21.48 0.60 0.28
CA MET A 29 21.61 0.21 -1.13
C MET A 29 21.85 1.41 -2.08
N GLY A 30 22.06 2.61 -1.56
CA GLY A 30 22.25 3.84 -2.34
C GLY A 30 20.99 4.34 -3.04
N LYS A 31 19.79 4.02 -2.53
CA LYS A 31 18.52 4.49 -3.06
C LYS A 31 18.04 5.72 -2.32
N SER A 32 17.47 6.67 -3.05
CA SER A 32 16.69 7.75 -2.41
C SER A 32 15.34 7.20 -1.96
N VAL A 33 14.98 7.45 -0.71
CA VAL A 33 13.72 6.96 -0.11
C VAL A 33 13.00 8.11 0.55
N VAL A 34 11.68 8.15 0.42
CA VAL A 34 10.84 9.09 1.16
C VAL A 34 9.59 8.37 1.67
N LYS A 35 9.32 8.54 2.96
CA LYS A 35 8.10 8.07 3.60
C LYS A 35 6.97 9.07 3.40
N ILE A 36 5.83 8.61 2.87
CA ILE A 36 4.70 9.50 2.55
C ILE A 36 3.36 8.94 3.01
N ASN A 37 2.41 9.85 3.22
CA ASN A 37 0.99 9.54 3.22
C ASN A 37 0.31 10.41 2.16
N SER A 38 -0.15 9.79 1.08
CA SER A 38 -0.79 10.49 -0.03
C SER A 38 -2.15 11.07 0.33
N LEU A 39 -2.81 10.60 1.40
CA LEU A 39 -4.13 11.08 1.82
C LEU A 39 -4.02 12.37 2.64
N ASP A 40 -3.15 12.43 3.66
CA ASP A 40 -2.97 13.62 4.50
C ASP A 40 -1.91 14.60 3.99
N GLY A 41 -1.02 14.14 3.10
CA GLY A 41 0.03 14.95 2.49
C GLY A 41 1.37 14.92 3.23
N LYS A 42 1.51 14.10 4.29
CA LYS A 42 2.77 13.93 4.99
C LYS A 42 3.87 13.43 4.05
N GLY A 43 5.05 14.04 4.10
CA GLY A 43 6.21 13.67 3.27
C GLY A 43 6.14 14.13 1.81
N ILE A 44 5.02 14.67 1.31
CA ILE A 44 4.84 15.05 -0.10
C ILE A 44 5.81 16.18 -0.51
N ARG A 45 6.03 17.18 0.34
CA ARG A 45 6.98 18.26 0.05
C ARG A 45 8.40 17.70 -0.11
N GLN A 46 8.82 16.82 0.79
CA GLN A 46 10.11 16.15 0.72
C GLN A 46 10.24 15.31 -0.55
N LEU A 47 9.19 14.55 -0.92
CA LEU A 47 9.16 13.76 -2.14
C LEU A 47 9.42 14.64 -3.38
N VAL A 48 8.75 15.80 -3.48
CA VAL A 48 8.93 16.74 -4.59
C VAL A 48 10.34 17.31 -4.62
N THR A 49 10.90 17.71 -3.47
CA THR A 49 12.27 18.24 -3.36
C THR A 49 13.29 17.21 -3.85
N VAL A 50 13.24 15.98 -3.34
CA VAL A 50 14.16 14.92 -3.75
C VAL A 50 14.01 14.55 -5.23
N ALA A 51 12.76 14.52 -5.74
CA ALA A 51 12.51 14.26 -7.16
C ALA A 51 13.10 15.37 -8.06
N ASP A 52 12.99 16.63 -7.66
CA ASP A 52 13.56 17.77 -8.38
C ASP A 52 15.09 17.75 -8.37
N GLU A 53 15.70 17.45 -7.23
CA GLU A 53 17.17 17.30 -7.10
C GLU A 53 17.70 16.19 -8.03
N LEU A 54 17.05 15.01 -8.03
CA LEU A 54 17.41 13.91 -8.91
C LEU A 54 17.24 14.27 -10.39
N ALA A 55 16.24 15.09 -10.73
CA ALA A 55 16.02 15.57 -12.09
C ALA A 55 17.09 16.58 -12.51
N LYS A 56 17.50 17.50 -11.62
CA LYS A 56 18.53 18.54 -11.89
C LYS A 56 19.89 17.92 -12.23
N VAL A 57 20.30 16.88 -11.54
CA VAL A 57 21.54 16.14 -11.85
C VAL A 57 21.57 15.68 -13.30
N LYS A 58 20.41 15.33 -13.86
CA LYS A 58 20.31 14.89 -15.25
C LYS A 58 20.19 16.06 -16.23
N THR A 59 19.45 17.09 -15.89
CA THR A 59 19.24 18.27 -16.77
C THR A 59 20.50 19.14 -16.88
N ALA A 60 21.34 19.21 -15.84
CA ALA A 60 22.61 19.91 -15.88
C ALA A 60 23.52 19.41 -17.01
N LYS A 61 23.47 18.13 -17.35
CA LYS A 61 24.22 17.55 -18.48
C LYS A 61 23.72 18.04 -19.85
N PHE A 62 22.49 18.52 -19.94
CA PHE A 62 21.90 19.05 -21.17
C PHE A 62 21.96 20.59 -21.25
N ALA A 63 22.03 21.28 -20.12
CA ALA A 63 22.19 22.75 -20.07
C ALA A 63 23.46 23.18 -20.82
N ASN A 64 24.55 22.44 -20.68
CA ASN A 64 25.82 22.68 -21.39
C ASN A 64 25.72 22.51 -22.92
N LYS A 65 24.58 22.04 -23.45
CA LYS A 65 24.34 21.86 -24.88
C LYS A 65 23.38 22.90 -25.49
N GLY A 66 23.11 24.00 -24.78
CA GLY A 66 22.22 25.08 -25.27
C GLY A 66 20.73 24.70 -25.40
N VAL A 67 20.31 23.58 -24.82
CA VAL A 67 18.91 23.13 -24.87
C VAL A 67 18.10 23.84 -23.80
N LYS A 68 16.99 24.47 -24.16
CA LYS A 68 16.08 25.13 -23.22
C LYS A 68 15.66 24.12 -22.12
N PRO A 69 15.64 24.56 -20.84
CA PRO A 69 15.16 23.73 -19.74
C PRO A 69 13.74 23.23 -20.02
N ARG A 70 13.54 21.93 -19.98
CA ARG A 70 12.21 21.30 -20.05
C ARG A 70 11.82 20.80 -18.68
N ASN A 71 10.51 20.73 -18.43
CA ASN A 71 9.99 20.08 -17.24
C ASN A 71 10.57 18.68 -17.11
N ALA A 72 10.91 18.30 -15.90
CA ALA A 72 11.36 16.94 -15.64
C ALA A 72 10.17 15.97 -15.81
N ARG A 73 10.37 14.93 -16.60
CA ARG A 73 9.36 13.89 -16.82
C ARG A 73 9.55 12.77 -15.81
N VAL A 74 8.56 12.58 -14.96
CA VAL A 74 8.54 11.57 -13.90
C VAL A 74 7.47 10.53 -14.23
N MET A 75 7.81 9.26 -14.05
CA MET A 75 6.86 8.16 -14.18
C MET A 75 6.67 7.52 -12.80
N ILE A 76 5.41 7.37 -12.38
CA ILE A 76 5.07 6.66 -11.15
C ILE A 76 4.73 5.21 -11.51
N VAL A 77 5.45 4.28 -10.90
CA VAL A 77 5.24 2.84 -11.08
C VAL A 77 4.96 2.18 -9.74
N GLY A 78 4.23 1.09 -9.76
CA GLY A 78 3.91 0.29 -8.58
C GLY A 78 2.72 -0.63 -8.83
N ILE A 79 2.54 -1.58 -7.94
CA ILE A 79 1.43 -2.52 -7.97
C ILE A 79 0.07 -1.81 -7.78
N PRO A 80 -1.06 -2.46 -8.05
CA PRO A 80 -2.39 -1.89 -7.75
C PRO A 80 -2.53 -1.52 -6.27
N ASN A 81 -3.39 -0.57 -5.97
CA ASN A 81 -3.77 -0.12 -4.62
C ASN A 81 -2.65 0.42 -3.69
N VAL A 82 -1.41 0.61 -4.18
CA VAL A 82 -0.35 1.26 -3.38
C VAL A 82 -0.55 2.77 -3.22
N GLY A 83 -1.55 3.35 -3.91
CA GLY A 83 -1.89 4.77 -3.79
C GLY A 83 -1.28 5.67 -4.86
N LYS A 84 -0.92 5.15 -6.05
CA LYS A 84 -0.40 5.95 -7.18
C LYS A 84 -1.33 7.10 -7.55
N SER A 85 -2.60 6.82 -7.81
CA SER A 85 -3.58 7.83 -8.21
C SER A 85 -3.86 8.84 -7.09
N SER A 86 -3.84 8.42 -5.84
CA SER A 86 -3.95 9.32 -4.67
C SER A 86 -2.76 10.27 -4.60
N LEU A 87 -1.54 9.75 -4.81
CA LEU A 87 -0.32 10.56 -4.86
C LEU A 87 -0.38 11.58 -6.01
N ILE A 88 -0.80 11.16 -7.20
CA ILE A 88 -0.90 12.03 -8.37
C ILE A 88 -1.94 13.13 -8.13
N ASN A 89 -3.12 12.79 -7.59
CA ASN A 89 -4.14 13.79 -7.24
C ASN A 89 -3.61 14.79 -6.23
N ARG A 90 -2.87 14.34 -5.24
CA ARG A 90 -2.23 15.22 -4.24
C ARG A 90 -1.20 16.15 -4.87
N LEU A 91 -0.38 15.65 -5.78
CA LEU A 91 0.65 16.43 -6.47
C LEU A 91 0.08 17.40 -7.49
N SER A 92 -1.00 17.03 -8.20
CA SER A 92 -1.67 17.90 -9.18
C SER A 92 -2.52 19.00 -8.54
N GLY A 93 -2.85 18.87 -7.27
CA GLY A 93 -3.76 19.77 -6.56
C GLY A 93 -5.21 19.66 -7.02
N SER A 94 -5.55 18.61 -7.74
CA SER A 94 -6.91 18.35 -8.26
C SER A 94 -7.27 16.88 -8.12
N ALA A 95 -8.53 16.58 -7.88
CA ALA A 95 -9.06 15.21 -7.89
C ALA A 95 -9.32 14.71 -9.33
N SER A 96 -8.35 14.93 -10.24
CA SER A 96 -8.50 14.64 -11.66
C SER A 96 -8.52 13.14 -11.98
N LEU A 97 -7.97 12.31 -11.10
CA LEU A 97 -7.96 10.86 -11.26
C LEU A 97 -8.97 10.19 -10.34
N LYS A 98 -9.70 9.24 -10.90
CA LYS A 98 -10.56 8.36 -10.08
C LYS A 98 -9.68 7.50 -9.17
N THR A 99 -9.93 7.58 -7.88
CA THR A 99 -9.31 6.71 -6.88
C THR A 99 -10.38 5.77 -6.32
N ALA A 100 -10.08 4.49 -6.22
CA ALA A 100 -10.92 3.52 -5.55
C ALA A 100 -10.04 2.42 -4.94
N ASP A 101 -10.55 1.78 -3.90
CA ASP A 101 -9.88 0.66 -3.23
C ASP A 101 -10.04 -0.66 -4.01
N ARG A 102 -10.08 -0.58 -5.34
CA ARG A 102 -10.19 -1.74 -6.24
C ARG A 102 -9.06 -1.74 -7.26
N PRO A 103 -8.49 -2.93 -7.58
CA PRO A 103 -7.50 -3.06 -8.64
C PRO A 103 -8.04 -2.60 -10.00
N GLY A 104 -7.17 -2.06 -10.87
CA GLY A 104 -7.50 -1.75 -12.26
C GLY A 104 -8.29 -0.46 -12.51
N VAL A 105 -8.35 0.48 -11.55
CA VAL A 105 -9.06 1.77 -11.72
C VAL A 105 -8.42 2.64 -12.79
N THR A 106 -7.08 2.72 -12.85
CA THR A 106 -6.36 3.42 -13.92
C THR A 106 -6.20 2.50 -15.12
N ARG A 107 -6.88 2.82 -16.23
CA ARG A 107 -6.90 1.97 -17.44
C ARG A 107 -5.97 2.46 -18.56
N ALA A 108 -5.59 3.73 -18.57
CA ALA A 108 -4.78 4.33 -19.65
C ALA A 108 -3.66 5.20 -19.08
N LYS A 109 -2.55 5.29 -19.82
CA LYS A 109 -1.44 6.21 -19.53
C LYS A 109 -1.89 7.65 -19.84
N GLN A 110 -1.64 8.58 -18.93
CA GLN A 110 -1.91 9.99 -19.17
C GLN A 110 -0.83 10.89 -18.57
N TRP A 111 -0.53 12.01 -19.24
CA TRP A 111 0.38 13.04 -18.74
C TRP A 111 -0.39 14.07 -17.90
N ILE A 112 0.14 14.33 -16.71
CA ILE A 112 -0.42 15.29 -15.78
C ILE A 112 0.65 16.32 -15.44
N LYS A 113 0.37 17.58 -15.70
CA LYS A 113 1.25 18.70 -15.32
C LYS A 113 1.14 18.94 -13.81
N ILE A 114 2.27 19.02 -13.15
CA ILE A 114 2.35 19.35 -11.73
C ILE A 114 2.98 20.73 -11.56
N LYS A 115 2.63 21.38 -10.46
CA LYS A 115 3.36 22.56 -10.00
C LYS A 115 4.84 22.17 -9.80
N ASN A 116 5.78 23.09 -10.05
CA ASN A 116 7.23 22.91 -9.91
C ASN A 116 7.95 22.20 -11.08
N ASN A 117 7.52 22.48 -12.31
CA ASN A 117 8.20 22.00 -13.52
C ASN A 117 8.35 20.47 -13.63
N LEU A 118 7.39 19.73 -13.08
CA LEU A 118 7.32 18.28 -13.21
C LEU A 118 6.12 17.89 -14.10
N ASP A 119 6.36 17.04 -15.09
CA ASP A 119 5.32 16.37 -15.86
C ASP A 119 5.26 14.92 -15.39
N LEU A 120 4.12 14.48 -14.85
CA LEU A 120 3.89 13.12 -14.38
C LEU A 120 3.22 12.27 -15.45
N LEU A 121 3.71 11.06 -15.62
CA LEU A 121 3.02 10.00 -16.35
C LEU A 121 2.36 9.04 -15.35
N ASP A 122 1.03 9.02 -15.33
CA ASP A 122 0.28 7.99 -14.62
C ASP A 122 0.29 6.69 -15.41
N THR A 123 0.50 5.59 -14.71
CA THR A 123 0.51 4.25 -15.29
C THR A 123 -0.42 3.32 -14.51
N PRO A 124 -1.13 2.41 -15.21
CA PRO A 124 -1.84 1.34 -14.55
C PRO A 124 -0.94 0.57 -13.56
N GLY A 125 -1.52 0.08 -12.49
CA GLY A 125 -0.81 -0.85 -11.60
C GLY A 125 -0.47 -2.14 -12.36
N ILE A 126 0.77 -2.59 -12.22
CA ILE A 126 1.26 -3.79 -12.90
C ILE A 126 1.57 -4.84 -11.84
N LEU A 127 0.99 -6.02 -12.01
CA LEU A 127 1.32 -7.22 -11.26
C LEU A 127 1.98 -8.23 -12.19
N TRP A 128 2.80 -9.12 -11.63
CA TRP A 128 3.30 -10.28 -12.35
C TRP A 128 2.15 -11.25 -12.65
N PRO A 129 2.16 -11.93 -13.78
CA PRO A 129 1.13 -12.92 -14.13
C PRO A 129 1.08 -14.11 -13.17
N LYS A 130 2.21 -14.43 -12.56
CA LYS A 130 2.37 -15.54 -11.61
C LYS A 130 3.34 -15.13 -10.51
N PHE A 131 3.02 -15.45 -9.28
CA PHE A 131 3.90 -15.28 -8.12
C PHE A 131 4.66 -16.58 -7.87
N GLU A 132 5.99 -16.51 -7.81
CA GLU A 132 6.84 -17.67 -7.49
C GLU A 132 6.71 -18.02 -6.01
N ASP A 133 6.58 -17.00 -5.15
CA ASP A 133 6.40 -17.13 -3.73
C ASP A 133 4.91 -16.95 -3.34
N PRO A 134 4.26 -17.99 -2.78
CA PRO A 134 2.89 -17.92 -2.28
C PRO A 134 2.68 -16.84 -1.20
N GLU A 135 3.70 -16.54 -0.39
CA GLU A 135 3.65 -15.51 0.64
C GLU A 135 3.45 -14.12 0.05
N VAL A 136 4.16 -13.82 -1.04
CA VAL A 136 3.97 -12.57 -1.79
C VAL A 136 2.53 -12.46 -2.29
N GLY A 137 1.98 -13.56 -2.83
CA GLY A 137 0.59 -13.62 -3.26
C GLY A 137 -0.40 -13.30 -2.14
N LEU A 138 -0.19 -13.87 -0.96
CA LEU A 138 -1.01 -13.60 0.23
C LEU A 138 -0.92 -12.14 0.68
N ASN A 139 0.29 -11.56 0.76
CA ASN A 139 0.48 -10.17 1.15
C ASN A 139 -0.20 -9.21 0.18
N LEU A 140 -0.18 -9.51 -1.12
CA LEU A 140 -0.89 -8.76 -2.15
C LEU A 140 -2.43 -8.88 -2.02
N ALA A 141 -2.93 -10.06 -1.65
CA ALA A 141 -4.35 -10.29 -1.36
C ALA A 141 -4.78 -9.50 -0.10
N PHE A 142 -4.03 -9.60 0.99
CA PHE A 142 -4.34 -8.87 2.23
C PHE A 142 -4.41 -7.37 2.02
N THR A 143 -3.48 -6.80 1.25
CA THR A 143 -3.42 -5.37 0.96
C THR A 143 -4.37 -4.90 -0.15
N GLY A 144 -5.12 -5.82 -0.75
CA GLY A 144 -6.08 -5.53 -1.82
C GLY A 144 -5.42 -5.17 -3.16
N ALA A 145 -4.16 -5.54 -3.38
CA ALA A 145 -3.49 -5.38 -4.66
C ALA A 145 -4.04 -6.38 -5.71
N ILE A 146 -4.62 -7.47 -5.26
CA ILE A 146 -5.34 -8.48 -6.05
C ILE A 146 -6.84 -8.35 -5.73
N SER A 147 -7.70 -8.60 -6.74
CA SER A 147 -9.16 -8.61 -6.55
C SER A 147 -9.58 -9.75 -5.62
N ASP A 148 -10.52 -9.47 -4.73
CA ASP A 148 -11.07 -10.47 -3.81
C ASP A 148 -11.81 -11.63 -4.52
N GLU A 149 -12.09 -11.48 -5.81
CA GLU A 149 -12.76 -12.49 -6.65
C GLU A 149 -11.82 -13.60 -7.18
N VAL A 150 -10.49 -13.44 -7.03
CA VAL A 150 -9.51 -14.36 -7.66
C VAL A 150 -8.76 -15.25 -6.66
N TYR A 151 -9.12 -15.20 -5.39
CA TYR A 151 -8.56 -16.05 -4.34
C TYR A 151 -9.61 -16.42 -3.29
N ASP A 152 -9.30 -17.43 -2.49
CA ASP A 152 -10.13 -17.83 -1.35
C ASP A 152 -10.05 -16.76 -0.24
N ILE A 153 -11.08 -15.92 -0.17
CA ILE A 153 -11.14 -14.80 0.76
C ILE A 153 -11.23 -15.25 2.23
N GLU A 154 -11.90 -16.38 2.51
CA GLU A 154 -12.06 -16.91 3.85
C GLU A 154 -10.72 -17.43 4.35
N ARG A 155 -10.05 -18.23 3.54
CA ARG A 155 -8.72 -18.73 3.85
C ARG A 155 -7.69 -17.62 4.02
N ALA A 156 -7.73 -16.60 3.17
CA ALA A 156 -6.83 -15.44 3.29
C ALA A 156 -7.05 -14.68 4.61
N ALA A 157 -8.28 -14.42 4.99
CA ALA A 157 -8.60 -13.70 6.23
C ALA A 157 -8.21 -14.51 7.49
N GLU A 158 -8.41 -15.83 7.46
CA GLU A 158 -7.97 -16.74 8.52
C GLU A 158 -6.43 -16.69 8.70
N ILE A 159 -5.70 -16.84 7.59
CA ILE A 159 -4.23 -16.77 7.58
C ILE A 159 -3.74 -15.41 8.06
N LEU A 160 -4.37 -14.32 7.63
CA LEU A 160 -4.01 -12.97 8.10
C LEU A 160 -4.12 -12.86 9.61
N LEU A 161 -5.27 -13.20 10.19
CA LEU A 161 -5.45 -13.16 11.66
C LEU A 161 -4.43 -14.01 12.38
N TRP A 162 -4.16 -15.21 11.86
CA TRP A 162 -3.20 -16.12 12.46
C TRP A 162 -1.77 -15.61 12.43
N ARG A 163 -1.35 -14.95 11.34
CA ARG A 163 -0.04 -14.29 11.27
C ARG A 163 0.09 -13.13 12.25
N LEU A 164 -0.98 -12.36 12.40
CA LEU A 164 -0.96 -11.19 13.27
C LEU A 164 -0.93 -11.53 14.76
N LYS A 165 -1.24 -12.76 15.16
CA LYS A 165 -1.31 -13.16 16.57
C LYS A 165 0.02 -13.04 17.32
N ASP A 166 1.15 -13.20 16.64
CA ASP A 166 2.46 -13.21 17.29
C ASP A 166 2.96 -11.78 17.58
N ASP A 167 2.92 -10.91 16.59
CA ASP A 167 3.43 -9.53 16.73
C ASP A 167 2.34 -8.51 17.13
N TYR A 168 1.08 -8.80 16.81
CA TYR A 168 -0.04 -7.87 16.92
C TYR A 168 -1.24 -8.44 17.71
N ALA A 169 -1.01 -9.39 18.64
CA ALA A 169 -2.06 -9.98 19.45
C ALA A 169 -2.93 -8.94 20.17
N LYS A 170 -2.30 -7.92 20.74
CA LYS A 170 -2.98 -6.80 21.41
C LYS A 170 -3.98 -6.12 20.48
N ASN A 171 -3.60 -5.86 19.26
CA ASN A 171 -4.42 -5.20 18.26
C ASN A 171 -5.68 -6.02 17.92
N ILE A 172 -5.52 -7.35 17.77
CA ILE A 172 -6.63 -8.28 17.52
C ILE A 172 -7.59 -8.27 18.71
N LYS A 173 -7.05 -8.41 19.93
CA LYS A 173 -7.84 -8.43 21.18
C LYS A 173 -8.66 -7.15 21.33
N GLU A 174 -8.04 -5.99 21.19
CA GLU A 174 -8.70 -4.68 21.31
C GLU A 174 -9.78 -4.48 20.24
N ARG A 175 -9.45 -4.81 18.96
CA ARG A 175 -10.36 -4.60 17.84
C ARG A 175 -11.62 -5.46 17.92
N TYR A 176 -11.46 -6.74 18.29
CA TYR A 176 -12.55 -7.72 18.27
C TYR A 176 -13.10 -8.01 19.66
N LYS A 177 -12.58 -7.37 20.71
CA LYS A 177 -12.98 -7.58 22.12
C LYS A 177 -12.83 -9.04 22.53
N ILE A 178 -11.65 -9.60 22.26
CA ILE A 178 -11.27 -10.96 22.56
C ILE A 178 -10.31 -10.94 23.76
N ASP A 179 -10.59 -11.72 24.77
CA ASP A 179 -9.77 -11.75 26.00
C ASP A 179 -8.49 -12.56 25.77
N GLU A 180 -8.61 -13.72 25.11
CA GLU A 180 -7.49 -14.62 24.81
C GLU A 180 -7.50 -15.05 23.35
N ILE A 181 -6.31 -15.20 22.77
CA ILE A 181 -6.14 -15.76 21.42
C ILE A 181 -6.26 -17.26 21.50
N PRO A 182 -7.17 -17.89 20.74
CA PRO A 182 -7.33 -19.35 20.72
C PRO A 182 -6.09 -20.08 20.19
N GLN A 183 -6.09 -21.41 20.34
CA GLN A 183 -4.95 -22.27 19.97
C GLN A 183 -4.86 -22.54 18.46
N THR A 184 -5.96 -22.38 17.73
CA THR A 184 -6.02 -22.64 16.28
C THR A 184 -6.49 -21.43 15.49
N SER A 185 -6.12 -21.38 14.22
CA SER A 185 -6.54 -20.31 13.30
C SER A 185 -8.04 -20.29 13.08
N GLU A 186 -8.64 -21.48 12.96
CA GLU A 186 -10.08 -21.67 12.77
C GLU A 186 -10.89 -21.16 13.97
N GLU A 187 -10.44 -21.50 15.19
CA GLU A 187 -11.08 -20.98 16.41
C GLU A 187 -11.00 -19.47 16.51
N LEU A 188 -9.84 -18.88 16.20
CA LEU A 188 -9.66 -17.43 16.20
C LEU A 188 -10.59 -16.75 15.18
N PHE A 189 -10.63 -17.27 13.96
CA PHE A 189 -11.49 -16.75 12.90
C PHE A 189 -12.98 -16.85 13.27
N THR A 190 -13.40 -18.01 13.77
CA THR A 190 -14.77 -18.25 14.25
C THR A 190 -15.13 -17.34 15.42
N LEU A 191 -14.21 -17.13 16.37
CA LEU A 191 -14.42 -16.24 17.52
C LEU A 191 -14.60 -14.80 17.07
N VAL A 192 -13.80 -14.33 16.10
CA VAL A 192 -13.96 -13.00 15.50
C VAL A 192 -15.34 -12.84 14.88
N GLY A 193 -15.80 -13.81 14.10
CA GLY A 193 -17.15 -13.81 13.51
C GLY A 193 -18.25 -13.72 14.56
N LYS A 194 -18.16 -14.51 15.63
CA LYS A 194 -19.09 -14.48 16.77
C LYS A 194 -19.10 -13.11 17.47
N LYS A 195 -17.92 -12.57 17.81
CA LYS A 195 -17.76 -11.27 18.48
C LYS A 195 -18.28 -10.09 17.62
N ARG A 196 -18.25 -10.25 16.30
CA ARG A 196 -18.81 -9.28 15.35
C ARG A 196 -20.30 -9.48 15.07
N GLY A 197 -20.91 -10.53 15.62
CA GLY A 197 -22.32 -10.86 15.40
C GLY A 197 -22.62 -11.34 13.97
N PHE A 198 -21.66 -11.88 13.26
CA PHE A 198 -21.85 -12.42 11.92
C PHE A 198 -22.32 -13.87 12.02
N LEU A 199 -23.60 -14.02 12.30
CA LEU A 199 -24.23 -15.33 12.49
C LEU A 199 -25.34 -15.55 11.45
N GLN A 200 -25.42 -16.75 10.95
CA GLN A 200 -26.54 -17.30 10.15
C GLN A 200 -27.58 -17.96 11.04
N LYS A 201 -28.68 -18.46 10.44
CA LYS A 201 -29.68 -19.25 11.14
C LYS A 201 -29.03 -20.45 11.85
N GLY A 202 -29.41 -20.68 13.10
CA GLY A 202 -28.81 -21.74 13.91
C GLY A 202 -27.52 -21.38 14.66
N GLY A 203 -27.12 -20.09 14.62
CA GLY A 203 -25.93 -19.64 15.38
C GLY A 203 -24.60 -19.99 14.74
N ILE A 204 -24.61 -20.45 13.48
CA ILE A 204 -23.42 -20.75 12.70
C ILE A 204 -22.77 -19.45 12.22
N VAL A 205 -21.43 -19.35 12.31
CA VAL A 205 -20.70 -18.16 11.84
C VAL A 205 -20.78 -18.04 10.33
N ASP A 206 -21.10 -16.84 9.87
CA ASP A 206 -21.02 -16.43 8.47
C ASP A 206 -19.56 -16.15 8.13
N THR A 207 -18.89 -17.13 7.55
CA THR A 207 -17.43 -17.10 7.28
C THR A 207 -17.09 -16.09 6.21
N GLU A 208 -17.89 -15.98 5.14
CA GLU A 208 -17.68 -15.02 4.07
C GLU A 208 -17.77 -13.57 4.60
N LYS A 209 -18.84 -13.28 5.36
CA LYS A 209 -19.01 -11.95 5.96
C LYS A 209 -17.90 -11.62 6.97
N THR A 210 -17.45 -12.63 7.72
CA THR A 210 -16.31 -12.49 8.64
C THR A 210 -15.04 -12.16 7.88
N ALA A 211 -14.73 -12.87 6.81
CA ALA A 211 -13.55 -12.66 5.99
C ALA A 211 -13.51 -11.26 5.36
N ILE A 212 -14.61 -10.85 4.74
CA ILE A 212 -14.75 -9.49 4.18
C ILE A 212 -14.49 -8.43 5.25
N ALA A 213 -15.05 -8.60 6.45
CA ALA A 213 -14.90 -7.64 7.54
C ALA A 213 -13.45 -7.58 8.06
N VAL A 214 -12.78 -8.72 8.21
CA VAL A 214 -11.38 -8.81 8.66
C VAL A 214 -10.45 -8.10 7.68
N LEU A 215 -10.53 -8.43 6.39
CA LEU A 215 -9.70 -7.80 5.36
C LEU A 215 -9.98 -6.30 5.24
N LYS A 216 -11.24 -5.89 5.34
CA LYS A 216 -11.63 -4.47 5.35
C LYS A 216 -11.08 -3.74 6.57
N ASP A 217 -11.13 -4.32 7.75
CA ASP A 217 -10.58 -3.74 8.97
C ASP A 217 -9.05 -3.61 8.89
N PHE A 218 -8.35 -4.60 8.34
CA PHE A 218 -6.92 -4.54 8.10
C PHE A 218 -6.56 -3.42 7.10
N ARG A 219 -7.17 -3.40 5.92
CA ARG A 219 -6.92 -2.41 4.86
C ARG A 219 -7.24 -0.98 5.28
N ALA A 220 -8.19 -0.82 6.19
CA ALA A 220 -8.58 0.48 6.76
C ALA A 220 -7.75 0.89 8.00
N GLY A 221 -6.76 0.10 8.41
CA GLY A 221 -5.93 0.38 9.58
C GLY A 221 -6.65 0.26 10.94
N LYS A 222 -7.84 -0.36 10.98
CA LYS A 222 -8.61 -0.51 12.22
C LYS A 222 -8.02 -1.55 13.18
N LEU A 223 -7.10 -2.37 12.69
CA LEU A 223 -6.26 -3.26 13.48
C LEU A 223 -4.98 -2.58 13.97
N GLY A 224 -4.84 -1.26 13.76
CA GLY A 224 -3.64 -0.51 14.09
C GLY A 224 -2.63 -0.48 12.95
N LYS A 225 -1.41 -0.04 13.28
CA LYS A 225 -0.32 0.05 12.32
C LYS A 225 0.41 -1.28 12.22
N ILE A 226 0.30 -1.91 11.06
CA ILE A 226 0.79 -3.27 10.82
C ILE A 226 1.69 -3.30 9.60
N SER A 227 2.79 -4.02 9.69
CA SER A 227 3.68 -4.36 8.57
C SER A 227 3.80 -5.88 8.46
N LEU A 228 3.54 -6.40 7.26
CA LEU A 228 3.54 -7.83 6.99
C LEU A 228 4.94 -8.38 6.69
N GLU A 229 5.85 -7.51 6.25
CA GLU A 229 7.21 -7.85 5.81
C GLU A 229 8.24 -7.02 6.56
N ARG A 230 9.45 -7.55 6.68
CA ARG A 230 10.61 -6.91 7.29
C ARG A 230 11.79 -6.96 6.32
N PRO A 231 12.70 -5.95 6.31
CA PRO A 231 13.92 -5.98 5.48
C PRO A 231 14.92 -7.03 5.93
#